data_9900520f0e6a8ca4996152d7ff55b5e8
#
_entry.id   9900520f0e6a8ca4996152d7ff55b5e8
#
_cell.length_a   1.000
_cell.length_b   1.000
_cell.length_c   1.000
_cell.angle_alpha   90.00
_cell.angle_beta   90.00
_cell.angle_gamma   90.00
#
_symmetry.space_group_name_H-M   'P 1'
#
loop_
_entity.id
_entity.type
_entity.pdbx_description
1 polymer ?
#
loop_
_entity_poly.entity_id
_entity_poly.type
_entity_poly.pdbx_seq_one_letter_code
_entity_poly.pdbx_strand_id
1 'polypeptide(L)'
;MQGTDNAFKWAKKHHVKLAWGTDLMFVPAQNKNQNRDILKLQAWMTPAEALKLVTHDNAQLLALSGSRNPYPGKLGVVEEGALADLLLVDGNPIADLKVIEDPAKDFLVIMKDGKIYKNQLK
;
A
#
# COMPACT_ATOMS: atom_id res chain seq x y z
N MET A 1 -2.46 22.04 -5.71
CA MET A 1 -2.41 21.56 -4.33
C MET A 1 -3.69 21.88 -3.56
N GLN A 2 -4.23 23.11 -3.59
CA GLN A 2 -5.43 23.46 -2.80
C GLN A 2 -6.64 22.51 -3.00
N GLY A 3 -6.89 22.02 -4.21
CA GLY A 3 -7.97 21.06 -4.49
C GLY A 3 -7.75 19.70 -3.80
N THR A 4 -6.55 19.17 -3.85
CA THR A 4 -6.18 17.89 -3.21
C THR A 4 -6.27 18.01 -1.68
N ASP A 5 -5.77 19.11 -1.11
CA ASP A 5 -5.83 19.36 0.33
C ASP A 5 -7.29 19.41 0.82
N ASN A 6 -8.16 20.07 0.06
CA ASN A 6 -9.60 20.11 0.36
C ASN A 6 -10.25 18.72 0.26
N ALA A 7 -9.88 17.91 -0.75
CA ALA A 7 -10.42 16.57 -0.93
C ALA A 7 -10.10 15.68 0.29
N PHE A 8 -8.84 15.64 0.74
CA PHE A 8 -8.44 14.89 1.94
C PHE A 8 -9.13 15.41 3.20
N LYS A 9 -9.21 16.75 3.37
CA LYS A 9 -9.89 17.37 4.50
C LYS A 9 -11.37 16.98 4.54
N TRP A 10 -12.07 17.02 3.43
CA TRP A 10 -13.48 16.66 3.35
C TRP A 10 -13.69 15.17 3.53
N ALA A 11 -12.84 14.33 2.93
CA ALA A 11 -12.90 12.88 3.11
C ALA A 11 -12.79 12.52 4.61
N LYS A 12 -11.83 13.11 5.32
CA LYS A 12 -11.65 12.91 6.76
C LYS A 12 -12.87 13.41 7.55
N LYS A 13 -13.36 14.62 7.24
CA LYS A 13 -14.52 15.23 7.92
C LYS A 13 -15.81 14.41 7.75
N HIS A 14 -16.01 13.82 6.59
CA HIS A 14 -17.25 13.10 6.24
C HIS A 14 -17.08 11.58 6.27
N HIS A 15 -15.95 11.07 6.79
CA HIS A 15 -15.65 9.64 6.88
C HIS A 15 -15.78 8.90 5.54
N VAL A 16 -15.39 9.57 4.44
CA VAL A 16 -15.38 8.98 3.10
C VAL A 16 -14.27 7.95 3.01
N LYS A 17 -14.59 6.75 2.55
CA LYS A 17 -13.59 5.72 2.28
C LYS A 17 -12.71 6.15 1.12
N LEU A 18 -11.41 6.12 1.33
CA LEU A 18 -10.41 6.42 0.31
C LEU A 18 -9.74 5.14 -0.14
N ALA A 19 -9.22 5.16 -1.35
CA ALA A 19 -8.28 4.19 -1.89
C ALA A 19 -7.15 4.96 -2.60
N TRP A 20 -6.00 4.33 -2.72
CA TRP A 20 -4.83 4.93 -3.33
C TRP A 20 -4.39 4.16 -4.57
N GLY A 21 -3.93 4.87 -5.57
CA GLY A 21 -3.32 4.32 -6.78
C GLY A 21 -2.30 5.27 -7.38
N THR A 22 -1.31 4.73 -8.10
CA THR A 22 -0.23 5.51 -8.70
C THR A 22 -0.62 6.18 -10.01
N ASP A 23 -1.61 5.62 -10.73
CA ASP A 23 -1.98 6.02 -12.08
C ASP A 23 -0.80 6.05 -13.09
N LEU A 24 0.15 5.13 -12.91
CA LEU A 24 1.39 5.07 -13.72
C LEU A 24 1.24 4.32 -15.05
N MET A 25 0.01 3.96 -15.47
CA MET A 25 -0.25 3.14 -16.64
C MET A 25 0.40 3.65 -17.93
N PHE A 26 0.50 4.95 -18.08
CA PHE A 26 1.02 5.56 -19.31
C PHE A 26 2.50 5.94 -19.26
N VAL A 27 3.18 5.69 -18.15
CA VAL A 27 4.60 6.03 -17.97
C VAL A 27 5.35 4.87 -17.31
N PRO A 28 5.61 3.77 -18.04
CA PRO A 28 6.25 2.56 -17.48
C PRO A 28 7.59 2.82 -16.79
N ALA A 29 8.35 3.80 -17.27
CA ALA A 29 9.63 4.19 -16.67
C ALA A 29 9.50 4.69 -15.21
N GLN A 30 8.30 5.12 -14.80
CA GLN A 30 8.03 5.58 -13.44
C GLN A 30 7.59 4.46 -12.49
N ASN A 31 7.34 3.25 -12.97
CA ASN A 31 6.91 2.12 -12.12
C ASN A 31 7.88 1.87 -10.96
N LYS A 32 9.18 2.08 -11.18
CA LYS A 32 10.20 1.98 -10.12
C LYS A 32 10.01 2.99 -8.98
N ASN A 33 9.25 4.05 -9.19
CA ASN A 33 9.02 5.12 -8.22
C ASN A 33 7.69 4.97 -7.46
N GLN A 34 6.92 3.90 -7.72
CA GLN A 34 5.58 3.72 -7.13
C GLN A 34 5.58 3.81 -5.60
N ASN A 35 6.59 3.24 -4.94
CA ASN A 35 6.69 3.29 -3.49
C ASN A 35 6.97 4.71 -2.98
N ARG A 36 7.79 5.48 -3.70
CA ARG A 36 8.02 6.90 -3.38
C ARG A 36 6.73 7.72 -3.46
N ASP A 37 5.81 7.36 -4.34
CA ASP A 37 4.53 8.06 -4.47
C ASP A 37 3.63 7.85 -3.25
N ILE A 38 3.76 6.73 -2.54
CA ILE A 38 3.06 6.49 -1.27
C ILE A 38 3.50 7.51 -0.21
N LEU A 39 4.76 7.92 -0.20
CA LEU A 39 5.28 8.88 0.78
C LEU A 39 4.59 10.25 0.68
N LYS A 40 4.03 10.60 -0.48
CA LYS A 40 3.27 11.84 -0.67
C LYS A 40 2.04 11.92 0.25
N LEU A 41 1.50 10.77 0.66
CA LEU A 41 0.35 10.69 1.58
C LEU A 41 0.64 11.32 2.95
N GLN A 42 1.91 11.40 3.35
CA GLN A 42 2.32 12.03 4.62
C GLN A 42 1.95 13.52 4.71
N ALA A 43 1.59 14.16 3.58
CA ALA A 43 1.05 15.53 3.60
C ALA A 43 -0.33 15.61 4.30
N TRP A 44 -1.07 14.50 4.39
CA TRP A 44 -2.46 14.49 4.88
C TRP A 44 -2.73 13.44 5.96
N MET A 45 -1.84 12.48 6.16
CA MET A 45 -2.04 11.36 7.08
C MET A 45 -0.73 10.86 7.70
N THR A 46 -0.85 10.17 8.82
CA THR A 46 0.27 9.52 9.48
C THR A 46 0.81 8.32 8.67
N PRO A 47 2.04 7.85 8.90
CA PRO A 47 2.57 6.65 8.27
C PRO A 47 1.65 5.43 8.43
N ALA A 48 1.09 5.22 9.62
CA ALA A 48 0.16 4.12 9.89
C ALA A 48 -1.13 4.22 9.06
N GLU A 49 -1.71 5.42 8.95
CA GLU A 49 -2.90 5.67 8.12
C GLU A 49 -2.58 5.44 6.63
N ALA A 50 -1.42 5.90 6.16
CA ALA A 50 -0.98 5.69 4.77
C ALA A 50 -0.78 4.21 4.46
N LEU A 51 -0.12 3.44 5.33
CA LEU A 51 0.05 2.00 5.17
C LEU A 51 -1.30 1.27 5.16
N LYS A 52 -2.19 1.60 6.10
CA LYS A 52 -3.54 1.04 6.11
C LYS A 52 -4.29 1.33 4.81
N LEU A 53 -4.19 2.55 4.29
CA LEU A 53 -4.84 2.96 3.04
C LEU A 53 -4.35 2.12 1.86
N VAL A 54 -3.03 1.98 1.67
CA VAL A 54 -2.45 1.28 0.51
C VAL A 54 -2.52 -0.25 0.61
N THR A 55 -2.88 -0.80 1.77
CA THR A 55 -3.05 -2.23 2.01
C THR A 55 -4.51 -2.59 2.24
N HIS A 56 -4.98 -2.47 3.46
CA HIS A 56 -6.32 -2.87 3.89
C HIS A 56 -7.43 -2.15 3.13
N ASP A 57 -7.38 -0.81 3.03
CA ASP A 57 -8.49 -0.05 2.44
C ASP A 57 -8.56 -0.25 0.92
N ASN A 58 -7.40 -0.39 0.26
CA ASN A 58 -7.33 -0.81 -1.14
C ASN A 58 -7.91 -2.21 -1.36
N ALA A 59 -7.64 -3.16 -0.46
CA ALA A 59 -8.22 -4.50 -0.53
C ALA A 59 -9.74 -4.47 -0.39
N GLN A 60 -10.29 -3.60 0.47
CA GLN A 60 -11.74 -3.39 0.57
C GLN A 60 -12.34 -2.85 -0.73
N LEU A 61 -11.65 -1.93 -1.42
CA LEU A 61 -12.07 -1.44 -2.72
C LEU A 61 -12.11 -2.58 -3.75
N LEU A 62 -11.06 -3.40 -3.83
CA LEU A 62 -10.99 -4.55 -4.75
C LEU A 62 -12.12 -5.54 -4.48
N ALA A 63 -12.47 -5.78 -3.23
CA ALA A 63 -13.55 -6.69 -2.83
C ALA A 63 -14.92 -6.23 -3.38
N LEU A 64 -15.14 -4.95 -3.64
CA LEU A 64 -16.39 -4.45 -4.24
C LEU A 64 -16.63 -4.95 -5.66
N SER A 65 -15.60 -5.44 -6.37
CA SER A 65 -15.75 -6.03 -7.69
C SER A 65 -16.46 -7.41 -7.67
N GLY A 66 -16.70 -7.98 -6.49
CA GLY A 66 -17.45 -9.22 -6.30
C GLY A 66 -16.84 -10.38 -7.10
N SER A 67 -17.65 -11.02 -7.96
CA SER A 67 -17.19 -12.16 -8.79
C SER A 67 -16.09 -11.82 -9.79
N ARG A 68 -15.84 -10.55 -10.06
CA ARG A 68 -14.74 -10.09 -10.92
C ARG A 68 -13.45 -9.83 -10.16
N ASN A 69 -13.45 -9.99 -8.83
CA ASN A 69 -12.23 -9.86 -8.05
C ASN A 69 -11.27 -11.00 -8.42
N PRO A 70 -10.06 -10.70 -8.94
CA PRO A 70 -9.10 -11.73 -9.32
C PRO A 70 -8.45 -12.45 -8.13
N TYR A 71 -8.68 -11.95 -6.91
CA TYR A 71 -8.08 -12.49 -5.69
C TYR A 71 -9.11 -13.33 -4.93
N PRO A 72 -8.89 -14.66 -4.79
CA PRO A 72 -9.86 -15.57 -4.19
C PRO A 72 -9.92 -15.49 -2.65
N GLY A 73 -9.01 -14.75 -2.04
CA GLY A 73 -8.85 -14.69 -0.58
C GLY A 73 -8.82 -13.27 -0.03
N LYS A 74 -8.66 -13.19 1.28
CA LYS A 74 -8.56 -11.95 2.02
C LYS A 74 -7.19 -11.31 1.81
N LEU A 75 -7.17 -10.03 1.49
CA LEU A 75 -5.98 -9.23 1.22
C LEU A 75 -5.81 -8.08 2.22
N GLY A 76 -4.59 -7.54 2.27
CA GLY A 76 -4.26 -6.29 2.98
C GLY A 76 -4.26 -6.40 4.49
N VAL A 77 -4.20 -7.62 5.02
CA VAL A 77 -4.13 -7.92 6.47
C VAL A 77 -3.17 -9.08 6.71
N VAL A 78 -2.60 -9.11 7.92
CA VAL A 78 -1.78 -10.23 8.41
C VAL A 78 -2.61 -10.96 9.45
N GLU A 79 -3.31 -12.00 9.02
CA GLU A 79 -4.15 -12.83 9.89
C GLU A 79 -4.32 -14.23 9.31
N GLU A 80 -4.74 -15.19 10.13
CA GLU A 80 -5.03 -16.55 9.69
C GLU A 80 -6.13 -16.57 8.61
N GLY A 81 -5.88 -17.33 7.55
CA GLY A 81 -6.80 -17.45 6.41
C GLY A 81 -6.68 -16.33 5.35
N ALA A 82 -5.86 -15.31 5.57
CA ALA A 82 -5.54 -14.32 4.54
C ALA A 82 -4.54 -14.88 3.52
N LEU A 83 -4.53 -14.28 2.31
CA LEU A 83 -3.49 -14.57 1.33
C LEU A 83 -2.13 -14.13 1.88
N ALA A 84 -1.12 -14.99 1.72
CA ALA A 84 0.22 -14.72 2.20
C ALA A 84 0.97 -13.78 1.24
N ASP A 85 0.47 -12.56 1.12
CA ASP A 85 1.08 -11.45 0.40
C ASP A 85 1.76 -10.53 1.43
N LEU A 86 3.05 -10.77 1.69
CA LEU A 86 3.77 -10.21 2.82
C LEU A 86 5.05 -9.50 2.39
N LEU A 87 5.34 -8.40 3.07
CA LEU A 87 6.63 -7.71 3.00
C LEU A 87 7.28 -7.72 4.39
N LEU A 88 8.51 -8.19 4.48
CA LEU A 88 9.38 -7.96 5.63
C LEU A 88 10.33 -6.82 5.29
N VAL A 89 10.28 -5.74 6.06
CA VAL A 89 11.08 -4.54 5.83
C VAL A 89 12.11 -4.32 6.93
N ASP A 90 13.24 -3.73 6.58
CA ASP A 90 14.30 -3.40 7.52
C ASP A 90 14.02 -2.06 8.20
N GLY A 91 13.24 -2.11 9.27
CA GLY A 91 12.83 -0.96 10.06
C GLY A 91 11.36 -0.93 10.42
N ASN A 92 10.92 0.18 11.01
CA ASN A 92 9.53 0.37 11.44
C ASN A 92 8.80 1.35 10.52
N PRO A 93 8.02 0.88 9.53
CA PRO A 93 7.33 1.75 8.57
C PRO A 93 6.17 2.55 9.20
N ILE A 94 5.73 2.19 10.41
CA ILE A 94 4.73 2.95 11.16
C ILE A 94 5.37 4.20 11.78
N ALA A 95 6.65 4.12 12.14
CA ALA A 95 7.40 5.27 12.65
C ALA A 95 7.94 6.15 11.52
N ASP A 96 8.49 5.54 10.47
CA ASP A 96 9.05 6.23 9.30
C ASP A 96 8.66 5.52 8.01
N LEU A 97 7.78 6.14 7.24
CA LEU A 97 7.30 5.59 5.97
C LEU A 97 8.40 5.47 4.91
N LYS A 98 9.54 6.16 5.06
CA LYS A 98 10.68 6.04 4.13
C LYS A 98 11.25 4.62 4.03
N VAL A 99 11.04 3.78 5.06
CA VAL A 99 11.42 2.36 5.03
C VAL A 99 10.82 1.60 3.84
N ILE A 100 9.72 2.09 3.25
CA ILE A 100 9.12 1.44 2.06
C ILE A 100 9.54 2.10 0.75
N GLU A 101 10.37 3.15 0.75
CA GLU A 101 10.72 3.92 -0.45
C GLU A 101 11.56 3.12 -1.44
N ASP A 102 12.55 2.37 -0.94
CA ASP A 102 13.48 1.59 -1.76
C ASP A 102 13.35 0.09 -1.48
N PRO A 103 12.53 -0.64 -2.27
CA PRO A 103 12.38 -2.08 -2.11
C PRO A 103 13.67 -2.88 -2.34
N ALA A 104 14.59 -2.35 -3.13
CA ALA A 104 15.85 -3.06 -3.38
C ALA A 104 16.71 -3.14 -2.12
N LYS A 105 16.72 -2.06 -1.35
CA LYS A 105 17.51 -1.92 -0.12
C LYS A 105 16.75 -2.44 1.10
N ASP A 106 15.54 -1.96 1.32
CA ASP A 106 14.89 -2.04 2.62
C ASP A 106 13.86 -3.19 2.73
N PHE A 107 13.51 -3.87 1.61
CA PHE A 107 12.66 -5.05 1.68
C PHE A 107 13.50 -6.32 1.79
N LEU A 108 13.50 -6.94 2.97
CA LEU A 108 14.25 -8.17 3.24
C LEU A 108 13.56 -9.40 2.64
N VAL A 109 12.23 -9.46 2.73
CA VAL A 109 11.44 -10.53 2.11
C VAL A 109 10.28 -9.93 1.34
N ILE A 110 10.05 -10.44 0.13
CA ILE A 110 8.85 -10.20 -0.66
C ILE A 110 8.19 -11.55 -0.92
N MET A 111 6.98 -11.72 -0.42
CA MET A 111 6.17 -12.91 -0.60
C MET A 111 4.85 -12.56 -1.26
N LYS A 112 4.42 -13.37 -2.21
CA LYS A 112 3.12 -13.29 -2.86
C LYS A 112 2.50 -14.68 -2.93
N ASP A 113 1.29 -14.80 -2.46
CA ASP A 113 0.52 -16.06 -2.44
C ASP A 113 1.34 -17.23 -1.85
N GLY A 114 2.04 -16.97 -0.74
CA GLY A 114 2.91 -17.91 -0.05
C GLY A 114 4.25 -18.20 -0.75
N LYS A 115 4.48 -17.68 -1.96
CA LYS A 115 5.74 -17.85 -2.69
C LYS A 115 6.69 -16.69 -2.41
N ILE A 116 7.93 -17.00 -2.03
CA ILE A 116 8.99 -16.01 -1.79
C ILE A 116 9.64 -15.64 -3.13
N TYR A 117 9.63 -14.35 -3.45
CA TYR A 117 10.26 -13.74 -4.63
C TYR A 117 11.57 -13.04 -4.34
N LYS A 118 11.74 -12.55 -3.12
CA LYS A 118 12.98 -11.99 -2.61
C LYS A 118 13.23 -12.49 -1.20
N ASN A 119 14.46 -12.90 -0.89
CA ASN A 119 14.89 -13.26 0.45
C ASN A 119 16.33 -12.79 0.65
N GLN A 120 16.52 -11.84 1.54
CA GLN A 120 17.82 -11.32 1.94
C GLN A 120 18.15 -11.64 3.41
N LEU A 121 17.36 -12.50 4.05
CA LEU A 121 17.67 -12.98 5.40
C LEU A 121 18.94 -13.85 5.34
N LYS A 122 19.85 -13.58 6.26
CA LYS A 122 21.08 -14.37 6.46
C LYS A 122 20.82 -15.51 7.43
#